data_94e07c850ed05d351ea43f74d5e2f4c5
#
_entry.id   94e07c850ed05d351ea43f74d5e2f4c5
#
_cell.length_a   1.000
_cell.length_b   1.000
_cell.length_c   1.000
_cell.angle_alpha   90.00
_cell.angle_beta   90.00
_cell.angle_gamma   90.00
#
_symmetry.space_group_name_H-M   'P 1'
#
loop_
_entity.id
_entity.type
_entity.pdbx_description
1 polymer ?
#
loop_
_entity_poly.entity_id
_entity_poly.type
_entity_poly.pdbx_seq_one_letter_code
_entity_poly.pdbx_strand_id
1 'polypeptide(L)'
;MSDPKPDRILAEESDNPWVKLILWSNEHPIRPAYRWNGFMKYLVEERRARLESLNMTDERRLILMQDWGVASEQLERAWSVSVDELEHAKNLFPIDTNFSQLLPNITIDNLIFRKELSFAGAFFVRPISFKNCCFERPIDFYGANFEQGAIFSGSEFSETVDFGDAQFRVAALFDRVTFCGQINFYWSENESNLLANFRKAIFEKMTPRFHGQKFHPACDFHGVTWPKIPERKGQKKTEDIIEGALLDQITSYEFIRTQAENIGQLELRKEMIRRELACRA
;
A
#
# COMPACT_ATOMS: atom_id res chain seq x y z
N MET A 1 -6.01 -12.26 -24.73
CA MET A 1 -6.18 -13.40 -23.82
C MET A 1 -5.68 -12.92 -22.48
N SER A 2 -6.50 -12.92 -21.43
CA SER A 2 -6.07 -12.62 -20.07
C SER A 2 -5.22 -13.78 -19.58
N ASP A 3 -4.05 -13.50 -19.00
CA ASP A 3 -3.26 -14.52 -18.33
C ASP A 3 -4.15 -15.24 -17.30
N PRO A 4 -4.02 -16.58 -17.17
CA PRO A 4 -4.78 -17.30 -16.17
C PRO A 4 -4.53 -16.70 -14.80
N LYS A 5 -5.61 -16.41 -14.05
CA LYS A 5 -5.45 -15.95 -12.67
C LYS A 5 -4.72 -17.05 -11.88
N PRO A 6 -3.70 -16.71 -11.07
CA PRO A 6 -3.00 -17.71 -10.29
C PRO A 6 -3.96 -18.36 -9.28
N ASP A 7 -3.68 -19.61 -8.92
CA ASP A 7 -4.38 -20.28 -7.82
C ASP A 7 -4.14 -19.51 -6.53
N ARG A 8 -5.22 -19.10 -5.88
CA ARG A 8 -5.22 -18.37 -4.62
C ARG A 8 -5.83 -19.23 -3.53
N ILE A 9 -5.27 -19.19 -2.33
CA ILE A 9 -5.81 -19.84 -1.14
C ILE A 9 -6.39 -18.80 -0.18
N LEU A 10 -7.27 -19.22 0.73
CA LEU A 10 -7.78 -18.31 1.78
C LEU A 10 -6.66 -17.95 2.75
N ALA A 11 -6.63 -16.69 3.17
CA ALA A 11 -5.63 -16.22 4.13
C ALA A 11 -5.70 -16.98 5.45
N GLU A 12 -6.90 -17.34 5.88
CA GLU A 12 -7.16 -18.12 7.10
C GLU A 12 -6.62 -19.56 7.02
N GLU A 13 -6.43 -20.10 5.83
CA GLU A 13 -5.88 -21.45 5.57
C GLU A 13 -4.36 -21.44 5.38
N SER A 14 -3.75 -20.26 5.38
CA SER A 14 -2.31 -20.11 5.14
C SER A 14 -1.48 -20.45 6.37
N ASP A 15 -0.45 -21.25 6.19
CA ASP A 15 0.57 -21.49 7.21
C ASP A 15 1.66 -20.42 7.27
N ASN A 16 1.60 -19.43 6.40
CA ASN A 16 2.56 -18.34 6.37
C ASN A 16 2.50 -17.52 7.68
N PRO A 17 3.61 -17.44 8.45
CA PRO A 17 3.63 -16.75 9.73
C PRO A 17 3.31 -15.25 9.61
N TRP A 18 3.68 -14.60 8.51
CA TRP A 18 3.30 -13.20 8.26
C TRP A 18 1.79 -13.02 8.13
N VAL A 19 1.12 -13.96 7.49
CA VAL A 19 -0.35 -13.95 7.34
C VAL A 19 -1.01 -14.15 8.70
N LYS A 20 -0.53 -15.11 9.49
CA LYS A 20 -1.04 -15.34 10.86
C LYS A 20 -0.88 -14.09 11.73
N LEU A 21 0.27 -13.43 11.64
CA LEU A 21 0.55 -12.18 12.36
C LEU A 21 -0.39 -11.04 11.92
N ILE A 22 -0.65 -10.90 10.60
CA ILE A 22 -1.60 -9.92 10.07
C ILE A 22 -3.01 -10.16 10.58
N LEU A 23 -3.50 -11.38 10.46
CA LEU A 23 -4.86 -11.72 10.90
C LEU A 23 -5.03 -11.46 12.40
N TRP A 24 -4.09 -11.93 13.21
CA TRP A 24 -4.09 -11.67 14.65
C TRP A 24 -3.99 -10.18 15.00
N SER A 25 -3.18 -9.41 14.28
CA SER A 25 -3.07 -7.96 14.50
C SER A 25 -4.40 -7.26 14.23
N ASN A 26 -5.13 -7.69 13.21
CA ASN A 26 -6.41 -7.12 12.82
C ASN A 26 -7.58 -7.54 13.74
N GLU A 27 -7.39 -8.49 14.64
CA GLU A 27 -8.35 -8.81 15.70
C GLU A 27 -8.34 -7.79 16.86
N HIS A 28 -7.37 -6.89 16.90
CA HIS A 28 -7.32 -5.84 17.91
C HIS A 28 -8.44 -4.80 17.67
N PRO A 29 -9.37 -4.60 18.65
CA PRO A 29 -10.63 -3.91 18.40
C PRO A 29 -10.52 -2.42 18.07
N ILE A 30 -9.42 -1.77 18.46
CA ILE A 30 -9.28 -0.31 18.38
C ILE A 30 -8.10 0.11 17.50
N ARG A 31 -7.02 -0.66 17.48
CA ARG A 31 -5.75 -0.29 16.83
C ARG A 31 -5.08 -1.49 16.18
N PRO A 32 -5.52 -1.91 15.00
CA PRO A 32 -4.93 -3.07 14.32
C PRO A 32 -3.41 -2.96 14.13
N ALA A 33 -2.90 -1.78 13.76
CA ALA A 33 -1.47 -1.57 13.59
C ALA A 33 -0.66 -1.62 14.90
N TYR A 34 -1.30 -1.54 16.07
CA TYR A 34 -0.62 -1.56 17.36
C TYR A 34 0.19 -2.86 17.56
N ARG A 35 -0.44 -4.01 17.35
CA ARG A 35 0.20 -5.33 17.47
C ARG A 35 1.28 -5.52 16.41
N TRP A 36 0.98 -5.13 15.17
CA TRP A 36 1.93 -5.16 14.08
C TRP A 36 3.18 -4.32 14.40
N ASN A 37 3.01 -3.06 14.76
CA ASN A 37 4.11 -2.14 15.04
C ASN A 37 4.92 -2.58 16.25
N GLY A 38 4.29 -3.09 17.30
CA GLY A 38 4.97 -3.63 18.47
C GLY A 38 5.86 -4.82 18.12
N PHE A 39 5.40 -5.72 17.25
CA PHE A 39 6.21 -6.83 16.77
C PHE A 39 7.34 -6.37 15.84
N MET A 40 7.09 -5.40 14.95
CA MET A 40 8.15 -4.81 14.12
C MET A 40 9.24 -4.16 14.97
N LYS A 41 8.86 -3.42 16.03
CA LYS A 41 9.79 -2.86 17.00
C LYS A 41 10.66 -3.93 17.64
N TYR A 42 10.05 -4.98 18.15
CA TYR A 42 10.77 -6.14 18.71
C TYR A 42 11.78 -6.72 17.72
N LEU A 43 11.40 -6.94 16.46
CA LEU A 43 12.30 -7.47 15.44
C LEU A 43 13.51 -6.56 15.18
N VAL A 44 13.30 -5.24 15.19
CA VAL A 44 14.39 -4.25 15.01
C VAL A 44 15.34 -4.27 16.21
N GLU A 45 14.81 -4.32 17.44
CA GLU A 45 15.58 -4.37 18.68
C GLU A 45 16.40 -5.67 18.78
N GLU A 46 15.82 -6.82 18.49
CA GLU A 46 16.50 -8.10 18.45
C GLU A 46 17.66 -8.12 17.45
N ARG A 47 17.44 -7.51 16.28
CA ARG A 47 18.50 -7.39 15.29
C ARG A 47 19.62 -6.49 15.78
N ARG A 48 19.31 -5.34 16.40
CA ARG A 48 20.30 -4.44 16.97
C ARG A 48 21.16 -5.16 18.00
N ALA A 49 20.54 -5.81 18.98
CA ALA A 49 21.23 -6.54 20.01
C ALA A 49 22.18 -7.62 19.46
N ARG A 50 21.77 -8.32 18.40
CA ARG A 50 22.62 -9.32 17.73
C ARG A 50 23.79 -8.72 16.99
N LEU A 51 23.58 -7.63 16.24
CA LEU A 51 24.67 -6.94 15.53
C LEU A 51 25.71 -6.39 16.53
N GLU A 52 25.28 -5.97 17.71
CA GLU A 52 26.17 -5.55 18.79
C GLU A 52 26.97 -6.71 19.39
N SER A 53 26.37 -7.90 19.45
CA SER A 53 27.06 -9.11 19.97
C SER A 53 28.08 -9.72 19.00
N LEU A 54 28.02 -9.34 17.70
CA LEU A 54 28.94 -9.85 16.71
C LEU A 54 30.27 -9.06 16.74
N ASN A 55 31.37 -9.80 16.67
CA ASN A 55 32.72 -9.21 16.61
C ASN A 55 32.99 -8.67 15.17
N MET A 56 32.41 -7.52 14.85
CA MET A 56 32.56 -6.85 13.56
C MET A 56 33.02 -5.39 13.74
N THR A 57 33.56 -4.83 12.66
CA THR A 57 33.97 -3.42 12.66
C THR A 57 32.74 -2.51 12.77
N ASP A 58 32.90 -1.37 13.43
CA ASP A 58 31.82 -0.38 13.56
C ASP A 58 31.28 0.12 12.23
N GLU A 59 32.16 0.28 11.24
CA GLU A 59 31.76 0.64 9.88
C GLU A 59 30.82 -0.39 9.25
N ARG A 60 31.12 -1.68 9.36
CA ARG A 60 30.27 -2.77 8.84
C ARG A 60 28.96 -2.85 9.61
N ARG A 61 29.01 -2.65 10.93
CA ARG A 61 27.82 -2.58 11.78
C ARG A 61 26.92 -1.41 11.35
N LEU A 62 27.49 -0.23 11.14
CA LEU A 62 26.79 0.96 10.69
C LEU A 62 26.09 0.74 9.34
N ILE A 63 26.76 0.12 8.36
CA ILE A 63 26.19 -0.22 7.05
C ILE A 63 24.98 -1.16 7.23
N LEU A 64 25.09 -2.20 8.06
CA LEU A 64 24.00 -3.14 8.32
C LEU A 64 22.84 -2.55 9.13
N MET A 65 23.07 -1.44 9.83
CA MET A 65 22.08 -0.68 10.60
C MET A 65 21.46 0.47 9.80
N GLN A 66 22.14 0.99 8.78
CA GLN A 66 21.65 2.14 7.98
C GLN A 66 20.29 1.86 7.33
N ASP A 67 20.06 0.64 6.86
CA ASP A 67 18.78 0.22 6.27
C ASP A 67 17.61 0.24 7.27
N TRP A 68 17.88 0.45 8.57
CA TRP A 68 16.93 0.33 9.68
C TRP A 68 16.83 1.58 10.54
N GLY A 69 17.75 2.53 10.37
CA GLY A 69 17.91 3.67 11.28
C GLY A 69 16.68 4.56 11.36
N VAL A 70 16.07 4.87 10.21
CA VAL A 70 14.86 5.73 10.14
C VAL A 70 13.65 5.02 10.72
N ALA A 71 13.49 3.73 10.41
CA ALA A 71 12.41 2.91 10.96
C ALA A 71 12.50 2.82 12.49
N SER A 72 13.71 2.77 13.06
CA SER A 72 13.89 2.64 14.50
C SER A 72 13.44 3.88 15.27
N GLU A 73 13.73 5.10 14.79
CA GLU A 73 13.30 6.34 15.45
C GLU A 73 11.77 6.51 15.45
N GLN A 74 11.12 6.10 14.38
CA GLN A 74 9.65 6.17 14.27
C GLN A 74 8.98 5.07 15.09
N LEU A 75 9.55 3.87 15.12
CA LEU A 75 9.08 2.76 15.94
C LEU A 75 9.35 2.97 17.45
N GLU A 76 10.37 3.74 17.83
CA GLU A 76 10.59 4.13 19.23
C GLU A 76 9.39 4.91 19.79
N ARG A 77 8.70 5.65 18.94
CA ARG A 77 7.45 6.35 19.30
C ARG A 77 6.22 5.44 19.28
N ALA A 78 6.34 4.24 18.69
CA ALA A 78 5.25 3.27 18.71
C ALA A 78 5.03 2.74 20.14
N TRP A 79 3.77 2.52 20.47
CA TRP A 79 3.39 2.01 21.78
C TRP A 79 3.94 0.60 21.96
N SER A 80 4.45 0.30 23.14
CA SER A 80 4.90 -1.04 23.48
C SER A 80 3.68 -1.95 23.65
N VAL A 81 3.70 -3.09 22.96
CA VAL A 81 2.72 -4.17 23.18
C VAL A 81 2.93 -4.79 24.57
N SER A 82 1.91 -5.39 25.13
CA SER A 82 2.05 -6.13 26.38
C SER A 82 2.99 -7.34 26.21
N VAL A 83 3.54 -7.83 27.31
CA VAL A 83 4.42 -9.01 27.29
C VAL A 83 3.69 -10.21 26.71
N ASP A 84 2.43 -10.42 27.10
CA ASP A 84 1.62 -11.56 26.64
C ASP A 84 1.34 -11.48 25.12
N GLU A 85 1.05 -10.28 24.60
CA GLU A 85 0.85 -10.07 23.16
C GLU A 85 2.14 -10.29 22.38
N LEU A 86 3.28 -9.86 22.93
CA LEU A 86 4.58 -10.09 22.29
C LEU A 86 4.92 -11.58 22.26
N GLU A 87 4.69 -12.30 23.36
CA GLU A 87 4.93 -13.76 23.41
C GLU A 87 3.98 -14.50 22.45
N HIS A 88 2.72 -14.06 22.33
CA HIS A 88 1.81 -14.60 21.34
C HIS A 88 2.33 -14.39 19.91
N ALA A 89 2.76 -13.18 19.58
CA ALA A 89 3.33 -12.85 18.27
C ALA A 89 4.59 -13.68 17.95
N LYS A 90 5.47 -13.90 18.94
CA LYS A 90 6.66 -14.76 18.80
C LYS A 90 6.28 -16.21 18.50
N ASN A 91 5.20 -16.71 19.09
CA ASN A 91 4.70 -18.07 18.82
C ASN A 91 4.08 -18.19 17.41
N LEU A 92 3.43 -17.14 16.91
CA LEU A 92 2.92 -17.10 15.53
C LEU A 92 4.06 -17.02 14.51
N PHE A 93 5.13 -16.33 14.87
CA PHE A 93 6.30 -16.12 14.03
C PHE A 93 7.55 -16.61 14.74
N PRO A 94 7.82 -17.92 14.73
CA PRO A 94 9.02 -18.48 15.34
C PRO A 94 10.25 -17.95 14.61
N ILE A 95 10.98 -17.08 15.28
CA ILE A 95 12.25 -16.56 14.77
C ILE A 95 13.28 -17.69 14.90
N ASP A 96 13.78 -18.16 13.75
CA ASP A 96 14.92 -19.06 13.76
C ASP A 96 16.11 -18.38 14.43
N THR A 97 16.64 -18.99 15.46
CA THR A 97 17.78 -18.47 16.24
C THR A 97 19.07 -18.33 15.40
N ASN A 98 19.11 -18.90 14.21
CA ASN A 98 20.18 -18.71 13.23
C ASN A 98 20.07 -17.42 12.40
N PHE A 99 19.53 -16.37 12.96
CA PHE A 99 19.35 -15.03 12.36
C PHE A 99 20.66 -14.36 11.88
N SER A 100 21.57 -15.11 11.32
CA SER A 100 22.78 -14.59 10.68
C SER A 100 22.49 -13.84 9.39
N GLN A 101 21.28 -13.98 8.85
CA GLN A 101 20.85 -13.34 7.63
C GLN A 101 19.72 -12.33 7.92
N LEU A 102 19.68 -11.30 7.11
CA LEU A 102 18.67 -10.25 7.01
C LEU A 102 17.26 -10.78 7.34
N LEU A 103 16.45 -10.03 8.11
CA LEU A 103 15.03 -10.35 8.24
C LEU A 103 14.44 -10.62 6.85
N PRO A 104 13.71 -11.72 6.66
CA PRO A 104 13.18 -12.06 5.35
C PRO A 104 12.20 -10.97 4.88
N ASN A 105 12.07 -10.84 3.57
CA ASN A 105 11.02 -10.01 2.99
C ASN A 105 9.66 -10.52 3.47
N ILE A 106 8.73 -9.59 3.67
CA ILE A 106 7.36 -9.92 4.05
C ILE A 106 6.63 -10.36 2.78
N THR A 107 6.53 -11.67 2.56
CA THR A 107 5.89 -12.21 1.36
C THR A 107 4.53 -12.81 1.71
N ILE A 108 3.46 -12.24 1.12
CA ILE A 108 2.06 -12.57 1.39
C ILE A 108 1.33 -12.71 0.04
N ASP A 109 1.89 -13.54 -0.83
CA ASP A 109 1.43 -13.63 -2.22
C ASP A 109 0.35 -14.70 -2.43
N ASN A 110 -0.50 -14.51 -3.46
CA ASN A 110 -1.50 -15.48 -3.92
C ASN A 110 -2.57 -15.83 -2.86
N LEU A 111 -3.04 -14.86 -2.09
CA LEU A 111 -4.02 -15.05 -1.04
C LEU A 111 -5.34 -14.34 -1.31
N ILE A 112 -6.42 -14.86 -0.70
CA ILE A 112 -7.74 -14.23 -0.64
C ILE A 112 -8.00 -13.80 0.80
N PHE A 113 -8.21 -12.50 0.99
CA PHE A 113 -8.62 -11.90 2.27
C PHE A 113 -10.12 -11.59 2.22
N ARG A 114 -10.90 -12.27 3.06
CA ARG A 114 -12.37 -12.12 3.14
C ARG A 114 -12.84 -11.19 4.22
N LYS A 115 -11.92 -10.73 5.06
CA LYS A 115 -12.21 -9.79 6.14
C LYS A 115 -11.68 -8.41 5.78
N GLU A 116 -12.29 -7.39 6.35
CA GLU A 116 -11.72 -6.05 6.38
C GLU A 116 -10.37 -6.08 7.10
N LEU A 117 -9.39 -5.36 6.54
CA LEU A 117 -8.05 -5.24 7.12
C LEU A 117 -7.70 -3.77 7.29
N SER A 118 -7.10 -3.44 8.43
CA SER A 118 -6.51 -2.14 8.66
C SER A 118 -5.03 -2.24 8.98
N PHE A 119 -4.26 -1.51 8.22
CA PHE A 119 -2.84 -1.24 8.42
C PHE A 119 -2.61 0.26 8.65
N ALA A 120 -3.66 0.98 9.10
CA ALA A 120 -3.56 2.40 9.34
C ALA A 120 -2.44 2.71 10.35
N GLY A 121 -1.45 3.51 9.92
CA GLY A 121 -0.25 3.82 10.71
C GLY A 121 0.71 2.64 10.90
N ALA A 122 0.61 1.57 10.12
CA ALA A 122 1.52 0.43 10.20
C ALA A 122 2.91 0.75 9.62
N PHE A 123 3.95 0.22 10.25
CA PHE A 123 5.33 0.30 9.77
C PHE A 123 5.75 -1.00 9.12
N PHE A 124 6.09 -0.95 7.84
CA PHE A 124 6.67 -2.05 7.09
C PHE A 124 8.17 -1.79 6.93
N VAL A 125 8.94 -2.28 7.88
CA VAL A 125 10.40 -2.08 7.96
C VAL A 125 11.17 -2.87 6.89
N ARG A 126 10.51 -3.82 6.21
CA ARG A 126 11.07 -4.65 5.15
C ARG A 126 10.21 -4.53 3.89
N PRO A 127 10.77 -4.88 2.71
CA PRO A 127 9.95 -4.99 1.50
C PRO A 127 8.77 -5.90 1.76
N ILE A 128 7.56 -5.44 1.43
CA ILE A 128 6.35 -6.23 1.55
C ILE A 128 5.78 -6.56 0.17
N SER A 129 5.36 -7.81 0.00
CA SER A 129 4.68 -8.28 -1.21
C SER A 129 3.30 -8.82 -0.89
N PHE A 130 2.31 -8.28 -1.57
CA PHE A 130 0.93 -8.76 -1.67
C PHE A 130 0.62 -9.15 -3.11
N LYS A 131 1.58 -9.70 -3.83
CA LYS A 131 1.43 -10.01 -5.24
C LYS A 131 0.31 -11.03 -5.49
N ASN A 132 -0.53 -10.76 -6.50
CA ASN A 132 -1.65 -11.62 -6.89
C ASN A 132 -2.66 -11.90 -5.77
N CYS A 133 -2.77 -11.04 -4.76
CA CYS A 133 -3.80 -11.18 -3.71
C CYS A 133 -5.17 -10.71 -4.18
N CYS A 134 -6.22 -11.17 -3.51
CA CYS A 134 -7.58 -10.66 -3.64
C CYS A 134 -8.06 -10.17 -2.28
N PHE A 135 -8.40 -8.88 -2.20
CA PHE A 135 -9.00 -8.27 -1.03
C PHE A 135 -10.49 -8.10 -1.32
N GLU A 136 -11.31 -9.00 -0.77
CA GLU A 136 -12.77 -8.99 -1.00
C GLU A 136 -13.49 -7.91 -0.20
N ARG A 137 -12.85 -7.33 0.82
CA ARG A 137 -13.37 -6.30 1.72
C ARG A 137 -12.47 -5.07 1.72
N PRO A 138 -12.93 -3.94 2.29
CA PRO A 138 -12.10 -2.75 2.40
C PRO A 138 -10.77 -3.04 3.06
N ILE A 139 -9.74 -2.33 2.61
CA ILE A 139 -8.42 -2.37 3.24
C ILE A 139 -7.92 -0.94 3.44
N ASP A 140 -7.41 -0.68 4.64
CA ASP A 140 -6.95 0.62 5.06
C ASP A 140 -5.44 0.63 5.30
N PHE A 141 -4.72 1.43 4.50
CA PHE A 141 -3.30 1.72 4.65
C PHE A 141 -3.04 3.19 4.99
N TYR A 142 -4.06 3.91 5.52
CA TYR A 142 -3.94 5.31 5.86
C TYR A 142 -2.72 5.57 6.78
N GLY A 143 -1.84 6.49 6.38
CA GLY A 143 -0.64 6.82 7.16
C GLY A 143 0.35 5.66 7.33
N ALA A 144 0.21 4.55 6.59
CA ALA A 144 1.17 3.45 6.64
C ALA A 144 2.53 3.85 6.07
N ASN A 145 3.60 3.31 6.63
CA ASN A 145 4.96 3.59 6.20
C ASN A 145 5.62 2.35 5.58
N PHE A 146 5.95 2.44 4.29
CA PHE A 146 6.63 1.40 3.51
C PHE A 146 8.10 1.79 3.31
N GLU A 147 8.97 1.43 4.25
CA GLU A 147 10.37 1.85 4.28
C GLU A 147 11.19 1.32 3.09
N GLN A 148 10.91 0.12 2.61
CA GLN A 148 11.70 -0.52 1.56
C GLN A 148 10.87 -0.93 0.33
N GLY A 149 9.69 -0.32 0.16
CA GLY A 149 8.81 -0.55 -0.97
C GLY A 149 7.72 -1.58 -0.74
N ALA A 150 6.72 -1.55 -1.61
CA ALA A 150 5.56 -2.41 -1.54
C ALA A 150 5.20 -2.94 -2.93
N ILE A 151 4.82 -4.22 -3.01
CA ILE A 151 4.45 -4.89 -4.24
C ILE A 151 3.00 -5.37 -4.14
N PHE A 152 2.15 -4.81 -4.97
CA PHE A 152 0.75 -5.19 -5.12
C PHE A 152 0.44 -5.76 -6.51
N SER A 153 1.47 -6.02 -7.31
CA SER A 153 1.37 -6.44 -8.71
C SER A 153 0.38 -7.59 -8.92
N GLY A 154 -0.56 -7.41 -9.85
CA GLY A 154 -1.57 -8.43 -10.19
C GLY A 154 -2.65 -8.65 -9.13
N SER A 155 -2.71 -7.85 -8.08
CA SER A 155 -3.73 -7.97 -7.03
C SER A 155 -5.05 -7.32 -7.43
N GLU A 156 -6.11 -7.68 -6.70
CA GLU A 156 -7.46 -7.20 -6.90
C GLU A 156 -8.01 -6.65 -5.58
N PHE A 157 -8.51 -5.43 -5.62
CA PHE A 157 -9.20 -4.77 -4.52
C PHE A 157 -10.68 -4.65 -4.91
N SER A 158 -11.52 -5.49 -4.34
CA SER A 158 -12.96 -5.57 -4.70
C SER A 158 -13.75 -4.39 -4.15
N GLU A 159 -13.32 -3.81 -3.04
CA GLU A 159 -13.94 -2.66 -2.39
C GLU A 159 -12.94 -1.50 -2.25
N THR A 160 -13.21 -0.59 -1.32
CA THR A 160 -12.38 0.60 -1.09
C THR A 160 -10.99 0.23 -0.57
N VAL A 161 -9.97 0.90 -1.08
CA VAL A 161 -8.63 0.89 -0.51
C VAL A 161 -8.15 2.31 -0.25
N ASP A 162 -7.64 2.54 0.96
CA ASP A 162 -7.13 3.84 1.37
C ASP A 162 -5.61 3.81 1.58
N PHE A 163 -4.88 4.56 0.74
CA PHE A 163 -3.47 4.86 0.87
C PHE A 163 -3.24 6.36 1.20
N GLY A 164 -4.26 7.04 1.75
CA GLY A 164 -4.12 8.42 2.18
C GLY A 164 -3.00 8.56 3.19
N ASP A 165 -2.15 9.58 3.03
CA ASP A 165 -0.96 9.81 3.86
C ASP A 165 0.02 8.62 3.99
N ALA A 166 -0.13 7.58 3.15
CA ALA A 166 0.81 6.47 3.13
C ALA A 166 2.15 6.87 2.50
N GLN A 167 3.25 6.54 3.17
CA GLN A 167 4.61 6.87 2.73
C GLN A 167 5.25 5.68 2.02
N PHE A 168 5.60 5.87 0.75
CA PHE A 168 6.40 4.91 -0.01
C PHE A 168 7.81 5.48 -0.20
N ARG A 169 8.75 5.11 0.67
CA ARG A 169 10.13 5.63 0.60
C ARG A 169 10.90 5.09 -0.59
N VAL A 170 10.46 3.95 -1.12
CA VAL A 170 10.94 3.35 -2.36
C VAL A 170 9.72 3.17 -3.26
N ALA A 171 9.85 2.52 -4.40
CA ALA A 171 8.76 2.34 -5.35
C ALA A 171 7.62 1.47 -4.80
N ALA A 172 6.37 1.88 -5.09
CA ALA A 172 5.19 1.05 -4.95
C ALA A 172 4.80 0.45 -6.30
N LEU A 173 4.63 -0.87 -6.37
CA LEU A 173 4.33 -1.57 -7.61
C LEU A 173 2.85 -1.99 -7.64
N PHE A 174 2.09 -1.30 -8.48
CA PHE A 174 0.67 -1.55 -8.75
C PHE A 174 0.42 -2.03 -10.19
N ASP A 175 1.44 -2.61 -10.83
CA ASP A 175 1.28 -3.08 -12.21
C ASP A 175 0.25 -4.21 -12.27
N ARG A 176 -0.66 -4.14 -13.26
CA ARG A 176 -1.77 -5.09 -13.44
C ARG A 176 -2.70 -5.26 -12.24
N VAL A 177 -2.74 -4.29 -11.34
CA VAL A 177 -3.71 -4.28 -10.23
C VAL A 177 -5.09 -3.90 -10.76
N THR A 178 -6.13 -4.54 -10.23
CA THR A 178 -7.52 -4.16 -10.48
C THR A 178 -8.11 -3.51 -9.22
N PHE A 179 -8.56 -2.28 -9.34
CA PHE A 179 -9.28 -1.54 -8.33
C PHE A 179 -10.76 -1.45 -8.70
N CYS A 180 -11.59 -2.27 -8.06
CA CYS A 180 -13.03 -2.30 -8.32
C CYS A 180 -13.80 -1.25 -7.51
N GLY A 181 -13.25 -0.81 -6.38
CA GLY A 181 -13.82 0.21 -5.50
C GLY A 181 -13.14 1.58 -5.64
N GLN A 182 -13.39 2.43 -4.66
CA GLN A 182 -12.70 3.71 -4.54
C GLN A 182 -11.27 3.48 -4.08
N ILE A 183 -10.35 4.24 -4.66
CA ILE A 183 -8.95 4.24 -4.24
C ILE A 183 -8.50 5.65 -3.92
N ASN A 184 -7.76 5.79 -2.82
CA ASN A 184 -7.31 7.04 -2.29
C ASN A 184 -5.79 7.03 -2.11
N PHE A 185 -5.11 8.03 -2.65
CA PHE A 185 -3.69 8.29 -2.52
C PHE A 185 -3.43 9.73 -2.09
N TYR A 186 -4.42 10.42 -1.51
CA TYR A 186 -4.20 11.81 -1.15
C TYR A 186 -3.10 11.96 -0.09
N TRP A 187 -2.51 13.14 -0.05
CA TRP A 187 -1.54 13.54 0.95
C TRP A 187 -2.01 14.82 1.63
N SER A 188 -2.13 14.81 2.95
CA SER A 188 -2.76 15.90 3.70
C SER A 188 -1.79 17.04 4.07
N GLU A 189 -0.50 16.75 4.10
CA GLU A 189 0.55 17.72 4.45
C GLU A 189 1.18 18.35 3.19
N ASN A 190 2.41 18.86 3.33
CA ASN A 190 3.18 19.36 2.20
C ASN A 190 3.43 18.26 1.16
N GLU A 191 3.68 18.64 -0.10
CA GLU A 191 3.84 17.72 -1.24
C GLU A 191 4.69 16.47 -0.91
N SER A 192 4.14 15.29 -1.14
CA SER A 192 4.86 14.01 -1.09
C SER A 192 5.27 13.57 -2.49
N ASN A 193 6.44 12.94 -2.62
CA ASN A 193 6.89 12.37 -3.89
C ASN A 193 6.42 10.91 -4.01
N LEU A 194 5.40 10.68 -4.83
CA LEU A 194 4.94 9.33 -5.14
C LEU A 194 5.77 8.71 -6.27
N LEU A 195 6.52 7.67 -5.97
CA LEU A 195 7.14 6.80 -6.96
C LEU A 195 6.32 5.51 -7.07
N ALA A 196 5.47 5.42 -8.08
CA ALA A 196 4.58 4.29 -8.25
C ALA A 196 4.51 3.82 -9.70
N ASN A 197 4.38 2.50 -9.88
CA ASN A 197 4.17 1.87 -11.18
C ASN A 197 2.73 1.36 -11.26
N PHE A 198 1.91 2.00 -12.11
CA PHE A 198 0.53 1.62 -12.40
C PHE A 198 0.36 0.96 -13.77
N ARG A 199 1.44 0.48 -14.38
CA ARG A 199 1.40 -0.09 -15.71
C ARG A 199 0.32 -1.17 -15.83
N LYS A 200 -0.61 -1.00 -16.81
CA LYS A 200 -1.75 -1.90 -17.04
C LYS A 200 -2.69 -2.06 -15.84
N ALA A 201 -2.65 -1.15 -14.87
CA ALA A 201 -3.65 -1.14 -13.81
C ALA A 201 -5.05 -0.82 -14.36
N ILE A 202 -6.07 -1.30 -13.68
CA ILE A 202 -7.48 -1.12 -14.04
C ILE A 202 -8.17 -0.39 -12.89
N PHE A 203 -8.72 0.78 -13.17
CA PHE A 203 -9.62 1.50 -12.28
C PHE A 203 -11.04 1.35 -12.80
N GLU A 204 -11.86 0.49 -12.17
CA GLU A 204 -13.17 0.14 -12.72
C GLU A 204 -14.24 1.21 -12.52
N LYS A 205 -14.38 1.69 -11.30
CA LYS A 205 -15.51 2.56 -10.90
C LYS A 205 -15.13 4.02 -10.76
N MET A 206 -13.98 4.31 -10.18
CA MET A 206 -13.58 5.66 -9.81
C MET A 206 -12.13 5.95 -10.19
N THR A 207 -11.89 7.19 -10.57
CA THR A 207 -10.53 7.71 -10.76
C THR A 207 -9.85 7.85 -9.41
N PRO A 208 -8.58 7.44 -9.27
CA PRO A 208 -7.85 7.58 -8.01
C PRO A 208 -7.73 9.06 -7.59
N ARG A 209 -7.77 9.31 -6.30
CA ARG A 209 -7.54 10.64 -5.72
C ARG A 209 -6.08 10.77 -5.35
N PHE A 210 -5.34 11.66 -6.03
CA PHE A 210 -3.91 11.90 -5.81
C PHE A 210 -3.60 13.30 -5.25
N HIS A 211 -4.59 14.01 -4.72
CA HIS A 211 -4.39 15.36 -4.20
C HIS A 211 -3.25 15.42 -3.18
N GLY A 212 -2.42 16.45 -3.26
CA GLY A 212 -1.23 16.62 -2.41
C GLY A 212 -0.03 15.74 -2.80
N GLN A 213 -0.17 14.80 -3.74
CA GLN A 213 0.93 14.01 -4.24
C GLN A 213 1.68 14.73 -5.37
N LYS A 214 2.98 14.57 -5.42
CA LYS A 214 3.81 14.94 -6.56
C LYS A 214 4.33 13.66 -7.23
N PHE A 215 4.05 13.50 -8.52
CA PHE A 215 4.51 12.31 -9.21
C PHE A 215 6.02 12.39 -9.48
N HIS A 216 6.73 11.33 -9.08
CA HIS A 216 8.11 11.16 -9.47
C HIS A 216 8.19 10.94 -11.01
N PRO A 217 9.22 11.47 -11.73
CA PRO A 217 9.34 11.27 -13.17
C PRO A 217 9.32 9.82 -13.65
N ALA A 218 9.68 8.88 -12.80
CA ALA A 218 9.65 7.44 -13.08
C ALA A 218 8.29 6.77 -12.80
N CYS A 219 7.23 7.51 -12.45
CA CYS A 219 5.88 6.93 -12.40
C CYS A 219 5.47 6.42 -13.77
N ASP A 220 4.87 5.22 -13.81
CA ASP A 220 4.43 4.60 -15.07
C ASP A 220 2.92 4.34 -15.07
N PHE A 221 2.21 5.00 -16.01
CA PHE A 221 0.78 4.82 -16.25
C PHE A 221 0.50 4.16 -17.61
N HIS A 222 1.49 3.50 -18.23
CA HIS A 222 1.31 2.90 -19.53
C HIS A 222 0.26 1.78 -19.53
N GLY A 223 -0.72 1.91 -20.41
CA GLY A 223 -1.78 0.89 -20.60
C GLY A 223 -2.79 0.85 -19.45
N VAL A 224 -2.88 1.89 -18.62
CA VAL A 224 -3.92 2.00 -17.59
C VAL A 224 -5.30 2.04 -18.22
N THR A 225 -6.22 1.25 -17.66
CA THR A 225 -7.66 1.33 -17.98
C THR A 225 -8.34 2.22 -16.95
N TRP A 226 -8.89 3.32 -17.43
CA TRP A 226 -9.60 4.31 -16.62
C TRP A 226 -11.09 4.00 -16.54
N PRO A 227 -11.81 4.43 -15.48
CA PRO A 227 -13.24 4.17 -15.32
C PRO A 227 -14.04 4.75 -16.47
N LYS A 228 -15.19 4.17 -16.75
CA LYS A 228 -16.13 4.75 -17.71
C LYS A 228 -16.63 6.11 -17.17
N ILE A 229 -16.73 7.07 -18.07
CA ILE A 229 -17.32 8.38 -17.74
C ILE A 229 -18.81 8.17 -17.53
N PRO A 230 -19.39 8.66 -16.41
CA PRO A 230 -20.83 8.54 -16.17
C PRO A 230 -21.64 9.26 -17.25
N GLU A 231 -22.64 8.57 -17.80
CA GLU A 231 -23.56 9.19 -18.74
C GLU A 231 -24.59 10.05 -17.99
N ARG A 232 -24.79 11.28 -18.44
CA ARG A 232 -25.88 12.13 -17.97
C ARG A 232 -27.22 11.61 -18.48
N LYS A 233 -27.92 10.76 -17.73
CA LYS A 233 -29.28 10.32 -18.03
C LYS A 233 -30.27 11.11 -17.19
N GLY A 234 -31.09 11.95 -17.85
CA GLY A 234 -32.03 12.91 -17.28
C GLY A 234 -33.09 12.33 -16.32
N GLN A 235 -32.69 12.01 -15.09
CA GLN A 235 -33.57 11.74 -13.97
C GLN A 235 -33.25 12.71 -12.84
N LYS A 236 -34.13 13.67 -12.59
CA LYS A 236 -33.97 14.79 -11.64
C LYS A 236 -33.50 14.45 -10.22
N LYS A 237 -33.73 13.26 -9.69
CA LYS A 237 -33.29 12.86 -8.34
C LYS A 237 -31.89 12.28 -8.27
N THR A 238 -31.29 11.96 -9.41
CA THR A 238 -29.92 11.44 -9.54
C THR A 238 -28.94 12.52 -10.02
N GLU A 239 -29.43 13.69 -10.44
CA GLU A 239 -28.61 14.74 -11.01
C GLU A 239 -27.55 15.24 -10.02
N ASP A 240 -27.93 15.55 -8.78
CA ASP A 240 -26.99 16.07 -7.76
C ASP A 240 -25.88 15.04 -7.42
N ILE A 241 -26.23 13.75 -7.36
CA ILE A 241 -25.26 12.68 -7.08
C ILE A 241 -24.34 12.44 -8.27
N ILE A 242 -24.89 12.47 -9.49
CA ILE A 242 -24.12 12.33 -10.71
C ILE A 242 -23.22 13.56 -10.91
N GLU A 243 -23.72 14.75 -10.63
CA GLU A 243 -22.96 15.98 -10.75
C GLU A 243 -21.79 16.03 -9.74
N GLY A 244 -22.02 15.60 -8.50
CA GLY A 244 -20.95 15.43 -7.49
C GLY A 244 -19.89 14.42 -7.90
N ALA A 245 -20.30 13.26 -8.43
CA ALA A 245 -19.37 12.23 -8.91
C ALA A 245 -18.58 12.68 -10.15
N LEU A 246 -19.22 13.44 -11.06
CA LEU A 246 -18.55 14.03 -12.22
C LEU A 246 -17.54 15.10 -11.80
N LEU A 247 -17.89 15.94 -10.84
CA LEU A 247 -17.00 16.99 -10.32
C LEU A 247 -15.75 16.36 -9.67
N ASP A 248 -15.91 15.32 -8.87
CA ASP A 248 -14.82 14.55 -8.28
C ASP A 248 -13.88 13.95 -9.35
N GLN A 249 -14.45 13.39 -10.41
CA GLN A 249 -13.67 12.86 -11.53
C GLN A 249 -12.95 13.96 -12.30
N ILE A 250 -13.62 15.08 -12.61
CA ILE A 250 -13.00 16.22 -13.27
C ILE A 250 -11.79 16.70 -12.48
N THR A 251 -11.95 16.91 -11.16
CA THR A 251 -10.89 17.36 -10.28
C THR A 251 -9.71 16.38 -10.28
N SER A 252 -10.00 15.08 -10.26
CA SER A 252 -8.96 14.03 -10.32
C SER A 252 -8.24 14.03 -11.67
N TYR A 253 -8.96 14.18 -12.79
CA TYR A 253 -8.35 14.26 -14.13
C TYR A 253 -7.49 15.52 -14.30
N GLU A 254 -7.95 16.69 -13.82
CA GLU A 254 -7.17 17.93 -13.84
C GLU A 254 -5.86 17.77 -13.05
N PHE A 255 -5.93 17.15 -11.88
CA PHE A 255 -4.75 16.89 -11.07
C PHE A 255 -3.77 15.97 -11.79
N ILE A 256 -4.21 14.81 -12.27
CA ILE A 256 -3.35 13.84 -12.98
C ILE A 256 -2.77 14.48 -14.25
N ARG A 257 -3.55 15.28 -14.99
CA ARG A 257 -3.09 16.03 -16.15
C ARG A 257 -1.91 16.95 -15.83
N THR A 258 -2.05 17.74 -14.75
CA THR A 258 -1.01 18.65 -14.29
C THR A 258 0.25 17.91 -13.89
N GLN A 259 0.13 16.82 -13.15
CA GLN A 259 1.26 15.98 -12.79
C GLN A 259 1.91 15.31 -14.01
N ALA A 260 1.12 14.82 -14.97
CA ALA A 260 1.62 14.23 -16.21
C ALA A 260 2.41 15.23 -17.06
N GLU A 261 2.00 16.50 -17.06
CA GLU A 261 2.74 17.60 -17.72
C GLU A 261 4.09 17.83 -17.03
N ASN A 262 4.11 17.90 -15.71
CA ASN A 262 5.32 18.12 -14.92
C ASN A 262 6.38 17.02 -15.11
N ILE A 263 5.95 15.79 -15.31
CA ILE A 263 6.85 14.63 -15.54
C ILE A 263 7.04 14.25 -17.01
N GLY A 264 6.50 15.05 -17.94
CA GLY A 264 6.69 14.85 -19.39
C GLY A 264 5.90 13.68 -20.01
N GLN A 265 4.86 13.16 -19.34
CA GLN A 265 4.03 12.06 -19.85
C GLN A 265 2.91 12.57 -20.77
N LEU A 266 3.24 12.88 -22.01
CA LEU A 266 2.34 13.51 -22.98
C LEU A 266 1.08 12.69 -23.29
N GLU A 267 1.19 11.38 -23.39
CA GLU A 267 0.03 10.51 -23.69
C GLU A 267 -0.95 10.46 -22.51
N LEU A 268 -0.44 10.36 -21.29
CA LEU A 268 -1.28 10.45 -20.08
C LEU A 268 -1.98 11.81 -20.00
N ARG A 269 -1.25 12.90 -20.25
CA ARG A 269 -1.81 14.26 -20.29
C ARG A 269 -2.95 14.38 -21.32
N LYS A 270 -2.75 13.89 -22.54
CA LYS A 270 -3.77 13.91 -23.60
C LYS A 270 -5.01 13.11 -23.21
N GLU A 271 -4.83 11.94 -22.62
CA GLU A 271 -5.93 11.12 -22.15
C GLU A 271 -6.74 11.82 -21.06
N MET A 272 -6.08 12.45 -20.08
CA MET A 272 -6.77 13.20 -19.03
C MET A 272 -7.55 14.38 -19.57
N ILE A 273 -7.03 15.12 -20.55
CA ILE A 273 -7.77 16.20 -21.24
C ILE A 273 -9.05 15.67 -21.91
N ARG A 274 -8.95 14.55 -22.63
CA ARG A 274 -10.14 13.96 -23.29
C ARG A 274 -11.22 13.58 -22.29
N ARG A 275 -10.82 13.01 -21.13
CA ARG A 275 -11.74 12.60 -20.06
C ARG A 275 -12.38 13.78 -19.36
N GLU A 276 -11.58 14.78 -19.04
CA GLU A 276 -12.07 16.03 -18.47
C GLU A 276 -13.13 16.68 -19.36
N LEU A 277 -12.84 16.84 -20.66
CA LEU A 277 -13.77 17.40 -21.63
C LEU A 277 -15.05 16.56 -21.75
N ALA A 278 -14.93 15.24 -21.75
CA ALA A 278 -16.09 14.35 -21.81
C ALA A 278 -16.97 14.41 -20.55
N CYS A 279 -16.39 14.67 -19.39
CA CYS A 279 -17.17 14.91 -18.16
C CYS A 279 -17.88 16.27 -18.16
N ARG A 280 -17.34 17.28 -18.86
CA ARG A 280 -17.91 18.64 -18.95
C ARG A 280 -18.99 18.76 -20.04
N ALA A 281 -18.99 17.89 -21.05
CA ALA A 281 -19.95 17.84 -22.14
C ALA A 281 -21.29 17.27 -21.70
#